data_eccd431f16c6571323c65daa6078a746
#
_entry.id   eccd431f16c6571323c65daa6078a746
#
_cell.length_a   1.000
_cell.length_b   1.000
_cell.length_c   1.000
_cell.angle_alpha   90.00
_cell.angle_beta   90.00
_cell.angle_gamma   90.00
#
_symmetry.space_group_name_H-M   'P 1'
#
loop_
_entity.id
_entity.type
_entity.pdbx_description
1 polymer ?
#
loop_
_entity_poly.entity_id
_entity_poly.type
_entity_poly.pdbx_seq_one_letter_code
_entity_poly.pdbx_strand_id
1 'polypeptide(L)'
;MLHSKVANYRHREHPEFEDFGDATLLAENGASQYFRVDWFTPDGLGAWGDGRTVILGTDGYLELRKYLDLARDPEGDHVYLADHRGEHHFAVHGQTGFPFFGQLIRDCLDRTETAMSQRHTFLAIDLALQAQEQAQRLVTEPPPPAS
;
A
#
# COMPACT_ATOMS: atom_id res chain seq x y z
N MET A 1 -11.32 11.94 -4.44
CA MET A 1 -11.70 10.51 -4.59
C MET A 1 -12.41 10.32 -5.92
N LEU A 2 -12.04 9.34 -6.74
CA LEU A 2 -12.78 9.01 -7.95
C LEU A 2 -13.77 7.87 -7.68
N HIS A 3 -13.27 6.81 -7.04
CA HIS A 3 -14.11 5.68 -6.74
C HIS A 3 -13.43 4.77 -5.71
N SER A 4 -14.23 4.02 -4.95
CA SER A 4 -13.76 3.02 -3.99
C SER A 4 -14.70 1.83 -3.90
N LYS A 5 -14.19 0.69 -3.49
CA LYS A 5 -14.94 -0.55 -3.29
C LYS A 5 -14.48 -1.27 -2.05
N VAL A 6 -15.38 -1.98 -1.41
CA VAL A 6 -15.10 -2.90 -0.31
C VAL A 6 -15.85 -4.21 -0.50
N ALA A 7 -15.32 -5.29 0.06
CA ALA A 7 -15.96 -6.59 0.00
C ALA A 7 -15.56 -7.47 1.19
N ASN A 8 -16.38 -8.47 1.45
CA ASN A 8 -16.03 -9.62 2.28
C ASN A 8 -16.09 -10.87 1.39
N TYR A 9 -14.92 -11.37 0.97
CA TYR A 9 -14.82 -12.54 0.11
C TYR A 9 -14.68 -13.83 0.90
N ARG A 10 -13.96 -13.83 2.04
CA ARG A 10 -13.52 -15.03 2.74
C ARG A 10 -14.01 -15.16 4.19
N HIS A 11 -14.36 -14.06 4.85
CA HIS A 11 -14.69 -14.03 6.29
C HIS A 11 -16.18 -13.83 6.53
N ARG A 12 -17.00 -14.66 5.90
CA ARG A 12 -18.47 -14.52 5.88
C ARG A 12 -19.14 -14.74 7.24
N GLU A 13 -18.45 -15.47 8.13
CA GLU A 13 -18.84 -15.62 9.55
C GLU A 13 -18.74 -14.30 10.32
N HIS A 14 -18.06 -13.31 9.76
CA HIS A 14 -17.96 -11.95 10.27
C HIS A 14 -18.52 -10.96 9.23
N PRO A 15 -19.84 -10.81 9.12
CA PRO A 15 -20.49 -10.06 8.03
C PRO A 15 -20.13 -8.57 7.99
N GLU A 16 -19.70 -8.00 9.13
CA GLU A 16 -19.24 -6.62 9.23
C GLU A 16 -17.75 -6.44 8.88
N PHE A 17 -17.01 -7.53 8.68
CA PHE A 17 -15.62 -7.49 8.32
C PHE A 17 -15.45 -7.31 6.80
N GLU A 18 -14.57 -6.41 6.42
CA GLU A 18 -14.22 -6.16 5.02
C GLU A 18 -12.77 -6.62 4.82
N ASP A 19 -12.61 -7.73 4.10
CA ASP A 19 -11.30 -8.34 3.86
C ASP A 19 -10.64 -7.86 2.56
N PHE A 20 -11.33 -6.96 1.85
CA PHE A 20 -10.87 -6.33 0.62
C PHE A 20 -11.32 -4.88 0.54
N GLY A 21 -10.43 -4.01 0.09
CA GLY A 21 -10.73 -2.63 -0.26
C GLY A 21 -9.81 -2.13 -1.36
N ASP A 22 -10.36 -1.32 -2.26
CA ASP A 22 -9.60 -0.55 -3.23
C ASP A 22 -10.12 0.87 -3.39
N ALA A 23 -9.25 1.77 -3.82
CA ALA A 23 -9.68 3.11 -4.20
C ALA A 23 -8.80 3.71 -5.30
N THR A 24 -9.42 4.61 -6.07
CA THR A 24 -8.75 5.42 -7.09
C THR A 24 -8.90 6.89 -6.74
N LEU A 25 -7.80 7.61 -6.74
CA LEU A 25 -7.74 9.04 -6.46
C LEU A 25 -7.16 9.79 -7.67
N LEU A 26 -7.56 11.04 -7.80
CA LEU A 26 -6.95 12.01 -8.70
C LEU A 26 -6.47 13.20 -7.87
N ALA A 27 -5.19 13.53 -7.98
CA ALA A 27 -4.60 14.68 -7.31
C ALA A 27 -4.81 15.96 -8.15
N GLU A 28 -4.70 17.12 -7.51
CA GLU A 28 -4.87 18.42 -8.16
C GLU A 28 -3.85 18.66 -9.29
N ASN A 29 -2.66 18.07 -9.18
CA ASN A 29 -1.62 18.14 -10.23
C ASN A 29 -1.84 17.16 -11.38
N GLY A 30 -2.96 16.43 -11.41
CA GLY A 30 -3.32 15.45 -12.44
C GLY A 30 -2.74 14.05 -12.23
N ALA A 31 -1.96 13.81 -11.18
CA ALA A 31 -1.48 12.47 -10.88
C ALA A 31 -2.65 11.58 -10.44
N SER A 32 -2.73 10.36 -10.99
CA SER A 32 -3.69 9.35 -10.57
C SER A 32 -3.02 8.32 -9.67
N GLN A 33 -3.75 7.88 -8.68
CA GLN A 33 -3.31 6.84 -7.75
C GLN A 33 -4.40 5.78 -7.63
N TYR A 34 -3.98 4.53 -7.64
CA TYR A 34 -4.78 3.37 -7.27
C TYR A 34 -4.09 2.66 -6.12
N PHE A 35 -4.87 2.25 -5.12
CA PHE A 35 -4.37 1.34 -4.09
C PHE A 35 -5.38 0.22 -3.83
N ARG A 36 -4.86 -0.90 -3.40
CA ARG A 36 -5.61 -2.05 -2.92
C ARG A 36 -5.01 -2.54 -1.61
N VAL A 37 -5.88 -2.91 -0.68
CA VAL A 37 -5.55 -3.59 0.57
C VAL A 37 -6.43 -4.83 0.72
N ASP A 38 -5.87 -5.92 1.18
CA ASP A 38 -6.63 -7.15 1.40
C ASP A 38 -5.99 -8.08 2.44
N TRP A 39 -6.75 -9.08 2.86
CA TRP A 39 -6.35 -10.14 3.79
C TRP A 39 -6.14 -11.48 3.09
N PHE A 40 -5.62 -11.48 1.87
CA PHE A 40 -5.51 -12.68 1.02
C PHE A 40 -4.11 -13.26 0.95
N THR A 41 -3.21 -12.85 1.86
CA THR A 41 -1.86 -13.43 1.91
C THR A 41 -1.96 -14.94 2.15
N PRO A 42 -1.44 -15.79 1.25
CA PRO A 42 -1.47 -17.23 1.42
C PRO A 42 -0.46 -17.69 2.49
N ASP A 43 -0.79 -18.75 3.22
CA ASP A 43 0.06 -19.29 4.30
C ASP A 43 1.46 -19.72 3.82
N GLY A 44 1.59 -20.06 2.53
CA GLY A 44 2.88 -20.44 1.93
C GLY A 44 3.78 -19.26 1.57
N LEU A 45 3.34 -18.00 1.77
CA LEU A 45 4.20 -16.84 1.53
C LEU A 45 5.17 -16.66 2.70
N GLY A 46 6.46 -16.45 2.40
CA GLY A 46 7.51 -16.27 3.42
C GLY A 46 7.47 -14.94 4.19
N ALA A 47 6.47 -14.09 3.92
CA ALA A 47 6.26 -12.80 4.57
C ALA A 47 4.79 -12.63 4.92
N TRP A 48 4.49 -11.76 5.90
CA TRP A 48 3.13 -11.50 6.33
C TRP A 48 2.25 -10.86 5.24
N GLY A 49 2.85 -10.22 4.25
CA GLY A 49 2.16 -9.64 3.11
C GLY A 49 3.11 -9.35 1.96
N ASP A 50 2.58 -8.95 0.82
CA ASP A 50 3.35 -8.53 -0.36
C ASP A 50 3.07 -7.05 -0.66
N GLY A 51 3.87 -6.17 -0.04
CA GLY A 51 3.75 -4.72 -0.22
C GLY A 51 4.51 -4.25 -1.46
N ARG A 52 3.78 -3.82 -2.48
CA ARG A 52 4.34 -3.24 -3.71
C ARG A 52 3.87 -1.81 -3.91
N THR A 53 4.77 -0.98 -4.40
CA THR A 53 4.44 0.36 -4.86
C THR A 53 5.05 0.56 -6.24
N VAL A 54 4.23 0.95 -7.20
CA VAL A 54 4.65 1.24 -8.58
C VAL A 54 4.38 2.71 -8.84
N ILE A 55 5.41 3.43 -9.29
CA ILE A 55 5.34 4.85 -9.66
C ILE A 55 5.71 4.96 -11.12
N LEU A 56 4.75 5.37 -11.95
CA LEU A 56 4.95 5.67 -13.35
C LEU A 56 5.01 7.18 -13.53
N GLY A 57 6.17 7.66 -13.96
CA GLY A 57 6.39 9.07 -14.29
C GLY A 57 6.60 9.27 -15.79
N THR A 58 6.70 10.52 -16.21
CA THR A 58 6.98 10.87 -17.61
C THR A 58 8.40 10.50 -18.05
N ASP A 59 9.34 10.41 -17.09
CA ASP A 59 10.76 10.20 -17.34
C ASP A 59 11.28 8.86 -16.83
N GLY A 60 10.40 8.04 -16.25
CA GLY A 60 10.83 6.75 -15.73
C GLY A 60 9.76 5.99 -14.96
N TYR A 61 10.17 4.81 -14.55
CA TYR A 61 9.41 3.84 -13.80
C TYR A 61 10.16 3.49 -12.52
N LEU A 62 9.44 3.41 -11.41
CA LEU A 62 9.96 2.94 -10.13
C LEU A 62 9.03 1.88 -9.55
N GLU A 63 9.58 0.75 -9.13
CA GLU A 63 8.86 -0.26 -8.35
C GLU A 63 9.59 -0.51 -7.03
N LEU A 64 8.83 -0.50 -5.93
CA LEU A 64 9.29 -0.91 -4.61
C LEU A 64 8.64 -2.23 -4.23
N ARG A 65 9.42 -3.21 -3.83
CA ARG A 65 8.98 -4.48 -3.24
C ARG A 65 9.51 -4.56 -1.83
N LYS A 66 8.63 -4.36 -0.85
CA LYS A 66 9.02 -4.18 0.56
C LYS A 66 9.45 -5.45 1.25
N TYR A 67 8.82 -6.60 0.95
CA TYR A 67 8.98 -7.78 1.78
C TYR A 67 9.69 -8.93 1.10
N LEU A 68 9.55 -9.10 -0.18
CA LEU A 68 10.19 -10.17 -0.95
C LEU A 68 10.12 -9.93 -2.45
N ASP A 69 10.95 -10.64 -3.19
CA ASP A 69 10.82 -10.83 -4.63
C ASP A 69 10.58 -12.32 -4.91
N LEU A 70 9.31 -12.68 -5.12
CA LEU A 70 8.90 -14.07 -5.32
C LEU A 70 9.75 -14.76 -6.41
N ALA A 71 10.18 -15.98 -6.10
CA ALA A 71 11.00 -16.83 -6.96
C ALA A 71 12.42 -16.32 -7.24
N ARG A 72 12.85 -15.17 -6.70
CA ARG A 72 14.21 -14.65 -6.88
C ARG A 72 14.95 -14.49 -5.57
N ASP A 73 14.35 -13.81 -4.62
CA ASP A 73 14.97 -13.43 -3.37
C ASP A 73 13.93 -13.42 -2.25
N PRO A 74 14.09 -14.25 -1.21
CA PRO A 74 13.20 -14.25 -0.05
C PRO A 74 13.42 -13.05 0.87
N GLU A 75 14.54 -12.32 0.72
CA GLU A 75 14.77 -11.07 1.44
C GLU A 75 13.95 -9.95 0.80
N GLY A 76 13.59 -8.96 1.56
CA GLY A 76 12.80 -7.84 1.11
C GLY A 76 13.61 -6.67 0.61
N ASP A 77 12.93 -5.55 0.43
CA ASP A 77 13.51 -4.23 0.18
C ASP A 77 14.23 -4.13 -1.16
N HIS A 78 13.49 -4.42 -2.24
CA HIS A 78 13.97 -4.23 -3.60
C HIS A 78 13.44 -2.94 -4.21
N VAL A 79 14.32 -2.24 -4.94
CA VAL A 79 13.99 -1.09 -5.77
C VAL A 79 14.36 -1.40 -7.21
N TYR A 80 13.39 -1.33 -8.11
CA TYR A 80 13.57 -1.40 -9.56
C TYR A 80 13.34 -0.02 -10.15
N LEU A 81 14.29 0.46 -10.91
CA LEU A 81 14.23 1.76 -11.58
C LEU A 81 14.51 1.55 -13.06
N ALA A 82 13.67 2.09 -13.93
CA ALA A 82 13.95 2.21 -15.34
C ALA A 82 13.80 3.66 -15.77
N ASP A 83 14.81 4.23 -16.42
CA ASP A 83 14.82 5.57 -16.97
C ASP A 83 15.41 5.56 -18.40
N HIS A 84 15.61 6.73 -18.99
CA HIS A 84 16.19 6.85 -20.35
C HIS A 84 17.63 6.35 -20.47
N ARG A 85 18.31 6.03 -19.37
CA ARG A 85 19.68 5.49 -19.32
C ARG A 85 19.73 3.98 -19.21
N GLY A 86 18.64 3.35 -18.71
CA GLY A 86 18.57 1.90 -18.59
C GLY A 86 17.75 1.42 -17.41
N GLU A 87 17.91 0.15 -17.11
CA GLU A 87 17.23 -0.56 -16.03
C GLU A 87 18.22 -0.82 -14.87
N HIS A 88 17.76 -0.56 -13.66
CA HIS A 88 18.55 -0.72 -12.45
C HIS A 88 17.76 -1.50 -11.40
N HIS A 89 18.45 -2.37 -10.69
CA HIS A 89 17.93 -3.09 -9.53
C HIS A 89 18.83 -2.85 -8.32
N PHE A 90 18.23 -2.48 -7.20
CA PHE A 90 18.90 -2.28 -5.93
C PHE A 90 18.27 -3.20 -4.87
N ALA A 91 19.06 -4.09 -4.28
CA ALA A 91 18.71 -4.80 -3.06
C ALA A 91 19.14 -3.91 -1.89
N VAL A 92 18.18 -3.38 -1.15
CA VAL A 92 18.43 -2.38 -0.09
C VAL A 92 18.09 -2.91 1.31
N HIS A 93 17.89 -4.21 1.44
CA HIS A 93 17.64 -4.86 2.73
C HIS A 93 18.73 -4.54 3.73
N GLY A 94 18.33 -4.09 4.91
CA GLY A 94 19.27 -3.68 5.97
C GLY A 94 20.08 -2.40 5.69
N GLN A 95 19.92 -1.77 4.53
CA GLN A 95 20.64 -0.53 4.18
C GLN A 95 19.88 0.73 4.54
N THR A 96 18.58 0.61 4.77
CA THR A 96 17.71 1.71 5.19
C THR A 96 17.43 1.59 6.69
N GLY A 97 17.67 2.66 7.44
CA GLY A 97 17.34 2.69 8.86
C GLY A 97 15.84 2.91 9.10
N PHE A 98 15.46 2.98 10.36
CA PHE A 98 14.10 3.29 10.82
C PHE A 98 14.06 4.66 11.53
N PRO A 99 14.32 5.77 10.83
CA PRO A 99 14.47 7.09 11.47
C PRO A 99 13.14 7.68 11.95
N PHE A 100 12.02 7.23 11.39
CA PHE A 100 10.70 7.85 11.60
C PHE A 100 10.32 7.97 13.08
N PHE A 101 10.38 6.90 13.84
CA PHE A 101 9.96 6.95 15.25
C PHE A 101 10.87 7.83 16.11
N GLY A 102 12.18 7.80 15.86
CA GLY A 102 13.11 8.69 16.55
C GLY A 102 12.87 10.16 16.24
N GLN A 103 12.56 10.48 14.98
CA GLN A 103 12.19 11.83 14.56
C GLN A 103 10.84 12.25 15.14
N LEU A 104 9.83 11.38 15.12
CA LEU A 104 8.51 11.64 15.70
C LEU A 104 8.58 11.96 17.20
N ILE A 105 9.39 11.21 17.96
CA ILE A 105 9.60 11.47 19.38
C ILE A 105 10.22 12.85 19.58
N ARG A 106 11.23 13.21 18.78
CA ARG A 106 11.84 14.55 18.83
C ARG A 106 10.83 15.63 18.46
N ASP A 107 10.04 15.43 17.43
CA ASP A 107 8.97 16.37 17.05
C ASP A 107 7.99 16.61 18.18
N CYS A 108 7.63 15.57 18.94
CA CYS A 108 6.79 15.72 20.13
C CYS A 108 7.44 16.56 21.23
N LEU A 109 8.75 16.40 21.44
CA LEU A 109 9.52 17.14 22.46
C LEU A 109 9.76 18.59 22.04
N ASP A 110 10.16 18.80 20.80
CA ASP A 110 10.61 20.08 20.25
C ASP A 110 9.46 20.88 19.60
N ARG A 111 8.26 20.29 19.51
CA ARG A 111 7.09 20.89 18.86
C ARG A 111 7.35 21.23 17.39
N THR A 112 8.00 20.29 16.68
CA THR A 112 8.30 20.36 15.24
C THR A 112 7.53 19.29 14.47
N GLU A 113 7.66 19.27 13.14
CA GLU A 113 6.99 18.33 12.24
C GLU A 113 7.97 17.84 11.16
N THR A 114 9.14 17.32 11.59
CA THR A 114 10.21 16.88 10.68
C THR A 114 10.02 15.47 10.16
N ALA A 115 9.41 14.59 10.95
CA ALA A 115 9.12 13.21 10.56
C ALA A 115 7.97 13.15 9.54
N MET A 116 6.86 13.83 9.84
CA MET A 116 5.68 13.94 8.98
C MET A 116 4.82 15.11 9.49
N SER A 117 4.35 15.96 8.57
CA SER A 117 3.46 17.03 8.98
C SER A 117 2.09 16.51 9.41
N GLN A 118 1.48 17.15 10.41
CA GLN A 118 0.12 16.83 10.84
C GLN A 118 -0.88 16.97 9.69
N ARG A 119 -0.72 18.01 8.86
CA ARG A 119 -1.56 18.19 7.67
C ARG A 119 -1.53 16.95 6.76
N HIS A 120 -0.35 16.38 6.50
CA HIS A 120 -0.23 15.19 5.66
C HIS A 120 -0.91 13.98 6.30
N THR A 121 -0.69 13.79 7.60
CA THR A 121 -1.31 12.70 8.35
C THR A 121 -2.84 12.78 8.33
N PHE A 122 -3.39 13.96 8.63
CA PHE A 122 -4.84 14.15 8.63
C PHE A 122 -5.44 14.03 7.23
N LEU A 123 -4.75 14.52 6.19
CA LEU A 123 -5.21 14.34 4.81
C LEU A 123 -5.27 12.85 4.43
N ALA A 124 -4.25 12.07 4.79
CA ALA A 124 -4.24 10.63 4.50
C ALA A 124 -5.40 9.90 5.19
N ILE A 125 -5.68 10.22 6.45
CA ILE A 125 -6.80 9.64 7.21
C ILE A 125 -8.15 10.09 6.62
N ASP A 126 -8.30 11.37 6.31
CA ASP A 126 -9.53 11.90 5.71
C ASP A 126 -9.84 11.23 4.38
N LEU A 127 -8.85 11.05 3.52
CA LEU A 127 -9.02 10.31 2.26
C LEU A 127 -9.38 8.84 2.47
N ALA A 128 -8.83 8.18 3.49
CA ALA A 128 -9.19 6.81 3.83
C ALA A 128 -10.64 6.70 4.32
N LEU A 129 -11.08 7.65 5.17
CA LEU A 129 -12.48 7.72 5.63
C LEU A 129 -13.43 8.00 4.49
N GLN A 130 -13.12 8.94 3.59
CA GLN A 130 -13.92 9.21 2.39
C GLN A 130 -14.00 7.96 1.49
N ALA A 131 -12.89 7.21 1.35
CA ALA A 131 -12.89 5.97 0.60
C ALA A 131 -13.85 4.95 1.21
N GLN A 132 -13.86 4.82 2.53
CA GLN A 132 -14.78 3.93 3.24
C GLN A 132 -16.24 4.36 3.10
N GLU A 133 -16.53 5.64 3.32
CA GLU A 133 -17.90 6.20 3.28
C GLU A 133 -18.54 6.10 1.89
N GLN A 134 -17.74 6.27 0.84
CA GLN A 134 -18.21 6.27 -0.56
C GLN A 134 -18.11 4.88 -1.21
N ALA A 135 -17.58 3.88 -0.50
CA ALA A 135 -17.30 2.59 -1.08
C ALA A 135 -18.55 1.88 -1.60
N GLN A 136 -18.47 1.41 -2.83
CA GLN A 136 -19.42 0.45 -3.35
C GLN A 136 -19.15 -0.90 -2.66
N ARG A 137 -20.10 -1.38 -1.86
CA ARG A 137 -20.03 -2.74 -1.29
C ARG A 137 -20.32 -3.75 -2.40
N LEU A 138 -19.35 -4.60 -2.69
CA LEU A 138 -19.53 -5.69 -3.65
C LEU A 138 -20.26 -6.85 -2.99
N VAL A 139 -21.27 -7.37 -3.68
CA VAL A 139 -21.93 -8.62 -3.29
C VAL A 139 -21.09 -9.78 -3.81
N THR A 140 -20.61 -10.61 -2.89
CA THR A 140 -19.80 -11.79 -3.24
C THR A 140 -20.64 -13.05 -3.15
N GLU A 141 -20.70 -13.83 -4.23
CA GLU A 141 -21.31 -15.15 -4.20
C GLU A 141 -20.48 -16.14 -3.39
N PRO A 142 -21.11 -17.10 -2.68
CA PRO A 142 -20.36 -18.16 -2.05
C PRO A 142 -19.57 -18.98 -3.07
N PRO A 143 -18.37 -19.47 -2.75
CA PRO A 143 -17.67 -20.40 -3.63
C PRO A 143 -18.56 -21.62 -3.88
N PRO A 144 -18.49 -22.24 -5.07
CA PRO A 144 -19.20 -23.47 -5.34
C PRO A 144 -18.79 -24.54 -4.31
N PRO A 145 -19.70 -25.46 -3.93
CA PRO A 145 -19.38 -26.53 -3.01
C PRO A 145 -18.18 -27.32 -3.52
N ALA A 146 -17.27 -27.66 -2.63
CA ALA A 146 -16.11 -28.49 -2.97
C ALA A 146 -16.61 -29.82 -3.55
N SER A 147 -16.18 -30.16 -4.74
CA SER A 147 -16.45 -31.41 -5.43
C SER A 147 -15.64 -32.58 -4.87
#